data_df3f7dc46af86dfa6f1d90dada56692f
#
_entry.id   df3f7dc46af86dfa6f1d90dada56692f
#
_cell.length_a   1.000
_cell.length_b   1.000
_cell.length_c   1.000
_cell.angle_alpha   90.00
_cell.angle_beta   90.00
_cell.angle_gamma   90.00
#
_symmetry.space_group_name_H-M   'P 1'
#
loop_
_entity.id
_entity.type
_entity.pdbx_description
1 polymer ?
#
loop_
_entity_poly.entity_id
_entity_poly.type
_entity_poly.pdbx_seq_one_letter_code
_entity_poly.pdbx_strand_id
1 'polypeptide(L)'
;WGKPDAYAMWAPDCVYKDGKYYFYFPDAPAEGFGFGIGVAVADSPSGPFTPQPEPIKGVFGIDPCVLVDDDGSSYIYWSGMGLSGCRLKDNMLDLDGIPVSLDAPLPEGFKEGPFAFKYNGKYYLTYPWVRENTETLAYAVSDNPLGPFEYKGLIMKESPTGCWTNHH
;
A
#
# COMPACT_ATOMS: atom_id res chain seq x y z
N TRP A 1 1.49 15.47 -13.03
CA TRP A 1 2.83 15.00 -12.65
C TRP A 1 3.17 13.67 -13.31
N GLY A 2 2.19 12.85 -13.61
CA GLY A 2 2.38 11.58 -14.27
C GLY A 2 2.90 11.70 -15.70
N LYS A 3 3.60 10.66 -16.15
CA LYS A 3 4.14 10.60 -17.50
C LYS A 3 3.04 10.18 -18.47
N PRO A 4 2.69 10.97 -19.50
CA PRO A 4 1.77 10.53 -20.54
C PRO A 4 2.28 9.23 -21.17
N ASP A 5 1.37 8.30 -21.43
CA ASP A 5 1.67 7.00 -22.04
C ASP A 5 2.51 6.03 -21.18
N ALA A 6 2.72 6.32 -19.89
CA ALA A 6 3.26 5.33 -18.97
C ALA A 6 2.17 4.35 -18.55
N TYR A 7 2.46 3.06 -18.68
CA TYR A 7 1.57 1.99 -18.18
C TYR A 7 1.98 1.64 -16.74
N ALA A 8 1.71 2.54 -15.80
CA ALA A 8 2.20 2.45 -14.42
C ALA A 8 1.09 2.47 -13.36
N MET A 9 -0.16 2.62 -13.74
CA MET A 9 -1.32 2.55 -12.84
C MET A 9 -1.70 1.08 -12.63
N TRP A 10 -0.88 0.34 -11.86
CA TRP A 10 -1.01 -1.11 -11.74
C TRP A 10 -1.94 -1.54 -10.62
N ALA A 11 -1.60 -1.23 -9.38
CA ALA A 11 -2.33 -1.67 -8.20
C ALA A 11 -2.78 -0.47 -7.36
N PRO A 12 -3.94 0.11 -7.68
CA PRO A 12 -4.50 1.21 -6.91
C PRO A 12 -5.26 0.71 -5.68
N ASP A 13 -5.42 1.60 -4.71
CA ASP A 13 -6.35 1.42 -3.59
C ASP A 13 -7.35 2.56 -3.51
N CYS A 14 -8.52 2.30 -2.94
CA CYS A 14 -9.56 3.32 -2.78
C CYS A 14 -10.22 3.22 -1.41
N VAL A 15 -10.17 4.29 -0.64
CA VAL A 15 -10.77 4.35 0.68
C VAL A 15 -11.78 5.48 0.80
N TYR A 16 -12.73 5.30 1.71
CA TYR A 16 -13.71 6.31 2.09
C TYR A 16 -13.34 6.94 3.43
N LYS A 17 -13.33 8.26 3.50
CA LYS A 17 -13.19 9.01 4.75
C LYS A 17 -13.91 10.35 4.65
N ASP A 18 -14.65 10.72 5.68
CA ASP A 18 -15.28 12.03 5.87
C ASP A 18 -16.09 12.52 4.66
N GLY A 19 -16.89 11.63 4.06
CA GLY A 19 -17.77 11.95 2.94
C GLY A 19 -17.10 11.93 1.57
N LYS A 20 -15.83 11.56 1.48
CA LYS A 20 -15.07 11.51 0.23
C LYS A 20 -14.42 10.15 -0.02
N TYR A 21 -14.17 9.87 -1.29
CA TYR A 21 -13.43 8.71 -1.77
C TYR A 21 -12.07 9.16 -2.25
N TYR A 22 -11.01 8.52 -1.77
CA TYR A 22 -9.62 8.79 -2.10
C TYR A 22 -9.06 7.59 -2.84
N PHE A 23 -8.72 7.80 -4.10
CA PHE A 23 -8.16 6.78 -4.99
C PHE A 23 -6.66 7.00 -5.10
N TYR A 24 -5.88 6.10 -4.55
CA TYR A 24 -4.41 6.12 -4.57
C TYR A 24 -3.92 5.25 -5.71
N PHE A 25 -3.00 5.78 -6.49
CA PHE A 25 -2.50 5.08 -7.67
C PHE A 25 -1.02 5.35 -7.90
N PRO A 26 -0.22 4.33 -8.29
CA PRO A 26 1.15 4.55 -8.72
C PRO A 26 1.18 5.16 -10.10
N ASP A 27 2.18 6.01 -10.36
CA ASP A 27 2.51 6.48 -11.71
C ASP A 27 4.00 6.85 -11.79
N ALA A 28 4.53 6.80 -13.01
CA ALA A 28 5.87 7.29 -13.29
C ALA A 28 5.84 8.82 -13.40
N PRO A 29 6.79 9.54 -12.78
CA PRO A 29 6.85 10.98 -12.92
C PRO A 29 7.16 11.40 -14.36
N ALA A 30 6.63 12.54 -14.78
CA ALA A 30 6.90 13.11 -16.11
C ALA A 30 8.39 13.36 -16.34
N GLU A 31 9.12 13.72 -15.29
CA GLU A 31 10.56 13.90 -15.29
C GLU A 31 11.21 13.07 -14.17
N GLY A 32 12.38 12.48 -14.44
CA GLY A 32 13.12 11.67 -13.48
C GLY A 32 12.88 10.17 -13.62
N PHE A 33 13.13 9.45 -12.54
CA PHE A 33 13.06 7.99 -12.48
C PHE A 33 12.21 7.52 -11.29
N GLY A 34 11.74 6.27 -11.38
CA GLY A 34 10.99 5.62 -10.32
C GLY A 34 9.49 5.84 -10.45
N PHE A 35 8.80 5.67 -9.32
CA PHE A 35 7.35 5.79 -9.23
C PHE A 35 6.99 6.65 -8.02
N GLY A 36 5.89 7.38 -8.15
CA GLY A 36 5.23 8.09 -7.06
C GLY A 36 3.80 7.61 -6.91
N ILE A 37 3.16 7.97 -5.80
CA ILE A 37 1.76 7.66 -5.55
C ILE A 37 0.95 8.96 -5.62
N GLY A 38 0.05 9.02 -6.60
CA GLY A 38 -0.93 10.09 -6.76
C GLY A 38 -2.21 9.79 -6.01
N VAL A 39 -3.01 10.83 -5.80
CA VAL A 39 -4.33 10.72 -5.20
C VAL A 39 -5.35 11.41 -6.09
N ALA A 40 -6.47 10.76 -6.35
CA ALA A 40 -7.64 11.39 -6.95
C ALA A 40 -8.82 11.32 -5.98
N VAL A 41 -9.63 12.38 -5.93
CA VAL A 41 -10.69 12.53 -4.94
C VAL A 41 -12.05 12.64 -5.62
N ALA A 42 -13.06 12.00 -5.05
CA ALA A 42 -14.45 12.05 -5.51
C ALA A 42 -15.44 12.13 -4.35
N ASP A 43 -16.64 12.63 -4.64
CA ASP A 43 -17.79 12.60 -3.72
C ASP A 43 -18.63 11.31 -3.85
N SER A 44 -18.32 10.47 -4.82
CA SER A 44 -19.01 9.20 -5.10
C SER A 44 -18.01 8.09 -5.40
N PRO A 45 -18.28 6.81 -5.01
CA PRO A 45 -17.39 5.70 -5.32
C PRO A 45 -17.21 5.43 -6.82
N SER A 46 -18.16 5.87 -7.63
CA SER A 46 -18.08 5.80 -9.10
C SER A 46 -17.47 7.04 -9.75
N GLY A 47 -16.97 7.97 -8.97
CA GLY A 47 -16.42 9.24 -9.46
C GLY A 47 -17.48 10.27 -9.84
N PRO A 48 -17.12 11.27 -10.65
CA PRO A 48 -15.80 11.42 -11.27
C PRO A 48 -14.70 11.73 -10.25
N PHE A 49 -13.55 11.07 -10.39
CA PHE A 49 -12.37 11.34 -9.57
C PHE A 49 -11.56 12.49 -10.16
N THR A 50 -11.17 13.42 -9.30
CA THR A 50 -10.31 14.55 -9.66
C THR A 50 -8.91 14.32 -9.12
N PRO A 51 -7.90 14.10 -9.99
CA PRO A 51 -6.53 13.87 -9.54
C PRO A 51 -5.92 15.14 -8.95
N GLN A 52 -5.10 14.96 -7.92
CA GLN A 52 -4.27 16.03 -7.39
C GLN A 52 -3.13 16.36 -8.34
N PRO A 53 -2.67 17.62 -8.38
CA PRO A 53 -1.65 18.06 -9.33
C PRO A 53 -0.26 17.44 -9.06
N GLU A 54 -0.01 17.01 -7.83
CA GLU A 54 1.26 16.44 -7.39
C GLU A 54 1.05 15.10 -6.68
N PRO A 55 2.03 14.19 -6.74
CA PRO A 55 2.01 12.97 -5.95
C PRO A 55 2.23 13.27 -4.46
N ILE A 56 1.96 12.30 -3.60
CA ILE A 56 2.24 12.41 -2.17
C ILE A 56 3.75 12.61 -1.97
N LYS A 57 4.11 13.75 -1.43
CA LYS A 57 5.52 14.10 -1.21
C LYS A 57 6.17 13.14 -0.21
N GLY A 58 7.31 12.58 -0.59
CA GLY A 58 8.09 11.65 0.25
C GLY A 58 7.68 10.18 0.11
N VAL A 59 6.73 9.88 -0.77
CA VAL A 59 6.36 8.51 -1.14
C VAL A 59 6.97 8.16 -2.49
N PHE A 60 7.81 7.12 -2.50
CA PHE A 60 8.47 6.61 -3.70
C PHE A 60 8.22 5.11 -3.81
N GLY A 61 7.46 4.69 -4.81
CA GLY A 61 7.12 3.29 -5.00
C GLY A 61 5.79 3.06 -5.68
N ILE A 62 5.29 1.85 -5.49
CA ILE A 62 4.06 1.33 -6.09
C ILE A 62 3.19 0.67 -5.02
N ASP A 63 2.05 0.12 -5.42
CA ASP A 63 1.15 -0.70 -4.63
C ASP A 63 0.72 -0.02 -3.30
N PRO A 64 0.13 1.16 -3.37
CA PRO A 64 -0.40 1.80 -2.18
C PRO A 64 -1.53 0.96 -1.57
N CYS A 65 -1.52 0.88 -0.25
CA CYS A 65 -2.67 0.43 0.53
C CYS A 65 -2.93 1.44 1.64
N VAL A 66 -4.16 1.82 1.87
CA VAL A 66 -4.54 2.79 2.90
C VAL A 66 -5.49 2.16 3.91
N LEU A 67 -5.14 2.28 5.17
CA LEU A 67 -5.98 1.90 6.30
C LEU A 67 -6.56 3.16 6.94
N VAL A 68 -7.87 3.24 7.04
CA VAL A 68 -8.58 4.18 7.90
C VAL A 68 -8.94 3.45 9.19
N ASP A 69 -8.35 3.87 10.31
CA ASP A 69 -8.53 3.23 11.60
C ASP A 69 -9.82 3.68 12.31
N ASP A 70 -10.24 2.94 13.33
CA ASP A 70 -11.46 3.20 14.11
C ASP A 70 -11.42 4.52 14.87
N ASP A 71 -10.24 5.04 15.17
CA ASP A 71 -10.03 6.34 15.82
C ASP A 71 -10.02 7.53 14.83
N GLY A 72 -10.21 7.26 13.54
CA GLY A 72 -10.17 8.25 12.47
C GLY A 72 -8.78 8.54 11.92
N SER A 73 -7.72 8.01 12.52
CA SER A 73 -6.37 8.09 11.96
C SER A 73 -6.28 7.30 10.65
N SER A 74 -5.40 7.72 9.76
CA SER A 74 -5.20 7.01 8.49
C SER A 74 -3.71 6.73 8.25
N TYR A 75 -3.43 5.60 7.64
CA TYR A 75 -2.08 5.11 7.39
C TYR A 75 -1.96 4.64 5.95
N ILE A 76 -0.85 4.99 5.31
CA ILE A 76 -0.52 4.50 3.97
C ILE A 76 0.65 3.54 4.05
N TYR A 77 0.55 2.46 3.29
CA TYR A 77 1.59 1.45 3.09
C TYR A 77 1.92 1.37 1.60
N TRP A 78 3.16 1.12 1.26
CA TRP A 78 3.58 1.01 -0.15
C TRP A 78 4.85 0.19 -0.31
N SER A 79 5.06 -0.30 -1.52
CA SER A 79 6.27 -1.02 -1.94
C SER A 79 7.22 -0.08 -2.66
N GLY A 80 8.50 -0.20 -2.36
CA GLY A 80 9.57 0.56 -3.00
C GLY A 80 10.88 -0.23 -2.96
N MET A 81 11.88 0.30 -2.25
CA MET A 81 13.08 -0.46 -1.87
C MET A 81 12.82 -1.30 -0.59
N GLY A 82 11.69 -1.95 -0.53
CA GLY A 82 11.16 -2.63 0.64
C GLY A 82 9.74 -2.14 0.94
N LEU A 83 9.20 -2.57 2.06
CA LEU A 83 7.88 -2.15 2.55
C LEU A 83 8.02 -0.93 3.45
N SER A 84 7.27 0.09 3.15
CA SER A 84 7.21 1.33 3.94
C SER A 84 5.80 1.64 4.41
N GLY A 85 5.69 2.37 5.51
CA GLY A 85 4.42 2.88 6.00
C GLY A 85 4.58 4.25 6.66
N CYS A 86 3.49 5.01 6.67
CA CYS A 86 3.44 6.31 7.34
C CYS A 86 2.00 6.67 7.71
N ARG A 87 1.83 7.47 8.74
CA ARG A 87 0.55 8.11 9.01
C ARG A 87 0.26 9.16 7.93
N LEU A 88 -1.00 9.28 7.53
CA LEU A 88 -1.50 10.37 6.70
C LEU A 88 -2.03 11.49 7.59
N LYS A 89 -1.93 12.73 7.11
CA LYS A 89 -2.69 13.85 7.69
C LYS A 89 -4.19 13.67 7.42
N ASP A 90 -5.01 14.41 8.14
CA ASP A 90 -6.47 14.35 8.01
C ASP A 90 -6.96 14.71 6.59
N ASN A 91 -6.17 15.46 5.84
CA ASN A 91 -6.48 15.77 4.44
C ASN A 91 -6.32 14.57 3.49
N MET A 92 -5.76 13.46 3.92
CA MET A 92 -5.51 12.24 3.14
C MET A 92 -4.55 12.41 1.95
N LEU A 93 -3.86 13.54 1.84
CA LEU A 93 -3.01 13.90 0.70
C LEU A 93 -1.53 14.05 1.08
N ASP A 94 -1.23 14.19 2.36
CA ASP A 94 0.11 14.42 2.89
C ASP A 94 0.49 13.40 3.97
N LEU A 95 1.77 13.12 4.08
CA LEU A 95 2.30 12.36 5.21
C LEU A 95 2.32 13.20 6.49
N ASP A 96 1.96 12.56 7.61
CA ASP A 96 2.08 13.09 8.97
C ASP A 96 3.28 12.43 9.67
N GLY A 97 4.47 12.83 9.26
CA GLY A 97 5.72 12.32 9.81
C GLY A 97 6.70 11.79 8.76
N ILE A 98 7.64 11.00 9.24
CA ILE A 98 8.67 10.36 8.41
C ILE A 98 8.26 8.90 8.16
N PRO A 99 8.32 8.41 6.92
CA PRO A 99 8.09 7.00 6.63
C PRO A 99 8.99 6.07 7.46
N VAL A 100 8.41 4.96 7.89
CA VAL A 100 9.13 3.89 8.58
C VAL A 100 9.24 2.67 7.67
N SER A 101 10.38 1.97 7.73
CA SER A 101 10.52 0.66 7.11
C SER A 101 9.77 -0.37 7.95
N LEU A 102 8.99 -1.21 7.29
CA LEU A 102 8.23 -2.29 7.91
C LEU A 102 8.84 -3.68 7.63
N ASP A 103 9.95 -3.73 6.92
CA ASP A 103 10.61 -4.98 6.52
C ASP A 103 11.13 -5.80 7.71
N ALA A 104 11.57 -5.12 8.75
CA ALA A 104 12.00 -5.78 9.97
C ALA A 104 10.85 -5.86 11.00
N PRO A 105 10.52 -7.02 11.56
CA PRO A 105 11.26 -8.30 11.48
C PRO A 105 10.68 -9.30 10.46
N LEU A 106 10.21 -8.85 9.32
CA LEU A 106 9.67 -9.76 8.30
C LEU A 106 10.78 -10.62 7.69
N PRO A 107 10.48 -11.88 7.30
CA PRO A 107 11.45 -12.73 6.62
C PRO A 107 11.89 -12.14 5.29
N GLU A 108 13.12 -12.43 4.88
CA GLU A 108 13.61 -12.11 3.54
C GLU A 108 12.69 -12.69 2.46
N GLY A 109 12.51 -11.95 1.35
CA GLY A 109 11.69 -12.38 0.23
C GLY A 109 10.38 -11.62 0.10
N PHE A 110 10.13 -10.59 0.94
CA PHE A 110 9.09 -9.62 0.64
C PHE A 110 9.29 -9.08 -0.78
N LYS A 111 8.20 -9.02 -1.54
CA LYS A 111 8.26 -8.59 -2.93
C LYS A 111 7.61 -7.22 -3.11
N GLU A 112 6.31 -7.16 -2.99
CA GLU A 112 5.48 -5.98 -3.28
C GLU A 112 4.07 -6.20 -2.73
N GLY A 113 3.11 -5.33 -3.02
CA GLY A 113 1.70 -5.57 -2.81
C GLY A 113 1.27 -5.72 -1.35
N PRO A 114 1.61 -4.81 -0.43
CA PRO A 114 1.13 -4.89 0.93
C PRO A 114 -0.37 -4.60 0.99
N PHE A 115 -1.09 -5.38 1.82
CA PHE A 115 -2.46 -5.04 2.18
C PHE A 115 -2.61 -5.07 3.70
N ALA A 116 -3.04 -3.95 4.27
CA ALA A 116 -3.18 -3.77 5.71
C ALA A 116 -4.65 -3.64 6.12
N PHE A 117 -5.03 -4.31 7.20
CA PHE A 117 -6.35 -4.17 7.80
C PHE A 117 -6.30 -4.38 9.32
N LYS A 118 -7.33 -3.92 10.01
CA LYS A 118 -7.50 -4.12 11.44
C LYS A 118 -8.58 -5.16 11.72
N TYR A 119 -8.31 -6.07 12.63
CA TYR A 119 -9.27 -7.07 13.07
C TYR A 119 -9.04 -7.44 14.55
N ASN A 120 -10.08 -7.41 15.35
CA ASN A 120 -10.04 -7.71 16.79
C ASN A 120 -8.93 -6.95 17.54
N GLY A 121 -8.77 -5.66 17.26
CA GLY A 121 -7.79 -4.78 17.92
C GLY A 121 -6.34 -5.03 17.52
N LYS A 122 -6.07 -5.85 16.52
CA LYS A 122 -4.75 -6.10 15.94
C LYS A 122 -4.70 -5.62 14.50
N TYR A 123 -3.50 -5.26 14.06
CA TYR A 123 -3.21 -4.88 12.68
C TYR A 123 -2.59 -6.05 11.96
N TYR A 124 -3.14 -6.37 10.82
CA TYR A 124 -2.71 -7.44 9.93
C TYR A 124 -2.10 -6.83 8.68
N LEU A 125 -1.01 -7.37 8.26
CA LEU A 125 -0.34 -7.03 7.01
C LEU A 125 -0.21 -8.31 6.19
N THR A 126 -0.85 -8.36 5.04
CA THR A 126 -0.65 -9.44 4.07
C THR A 126 0.27 -8.96 2.96
N TYR A 127 1.07 -9.84 2.43
CA TYR A 127 2.04 -9.50 1.39
C TYR A 127 2.50 -10.74 0.61
N PRO A 128 2.83 -10.59 -0.67
CA PRO A 128 3.50 -11.63 -1.45
C PRO A 128 4.89 -11.90 -0.86
N TRP A 129 5.20 -13.18 -0.69
CA TRP A 129 6.49 -13.63 -0.21
C TRP A 129 7.12 -14.61 -1.20
N VAL A 130 8.24 -14.20 -1.79
CA VAL A 130 8.96 -15.00 -2.78
C VAL A 130 9.88 -15.99 -2.07
N ARG A 131 9.66 -17.26 -2.31
CA ARG A 131 10.53 -18.36 -1.89
C ARG A 131 10.78 -19.29 -3.06
N GLU A 132 12.04 -19.67 -3.26
CA GLU A 132 12.41 -20.66 -4.28
C GLU A 132 11.79 -20.39 -5.68
N ASN A 133 11.75 -19.11 -6.07
CA ASN A 133 11.13 -18.59 -7.29
C ASN A 133 9.59 -18.73 -7.36
N THR A 134 8.93 -18.93 -6.24
CA THR A 134 7.47 -19.00 -6.14
C THR A 134 6.96 -17.86 -5.23
N GLU A 135 5.95 -17.16 -5.67
CA GLU A 135 5.23 -16.20 -4.84
C GLU A 135 4.13 -16.91 -4.06
N THR A 136 4.15 -16.68 -2.76
CA THR A 136 3.14 -17.15 -1.81
C THR A 136 2.55 -15.95 -1.10
N LEU A 137 1.36 -16.10 -0.52
CA LEU A 137 0.75 -15.05 0.29
C LEU A 137 1.02 -15.30 1.76
N ALA A 138 1.80 -14.40 2.36
CA ALA A 138 2.14 -14.41 3.78
C ALA A 138 1.34 -13.37 4.57
N TYR A 139 1.39 -13.48 5.90
CA TYR A 139 0.86 -12.43 6.77
C TYR A 139 1.70 -12.23 8.02
N ALA A 140 1.62 -11.02 8.53
CA ALA A 140 2.21 -10.60 9.79
C ALA A 140 1.20 -9.83 10.63
N VAL A 141 1.40 -9.74 11.94
CA VAL A 141 0.49 -9.12 12.89
C VAL A 141 1.24 -8.18 13.82
N SER A 142 0.61 -7.06 14.16
CA SER A 142 1.14 -6.06 15.10
C SER A 142 0.05 -5.54 16.03
N ASP A 143 0.47 -4.98 17.16
CA ASP A 143 -0.37 -4.16 18.05
C ASP A 143 -0.47 -2.70 17.59
N ASN A 144 0.37 -2.30 16.65
CA ASN A 144 0.43 -0.93 16.13
C ASN A 144 0.33 -0.90 14.61
N PRO A 145 -0.33 0.11 14.02
CA PRO A 145 -0.52 0.21 12.57
C PRO A 145 0.79 0.29 11.78
N LEU A 146 1.83 0.85 12.37
CA LEU A 146 3.16 0.97 11.76
C LEU A 146 4.18 -0.03 12.32
N GLY A 147 3.70 -1.14 12.89
CA GLY A 147 4.56 -2.21 13.37
C GLY A 147 5.18 -1.97 14.75
N PRO A 148 6.18 -2.80 15.16
CA PRO A 148 6.75 -3.88 14.34
C PRO A 148 5.74 -5.00 14.05
N PHE A 149 5.77 -5.53 12.83
CA PHE A 149 4.94 -6.65 12.42
C PHE A 149 5.68 -7.98 12.63
N GLU A 150 5.05 -8.90 13.33
CA GLU A 150 5.58 -10.25 13.54
C GLU A 150 4.99 -11.21 12.50
N TYR A 151 5.87 -11.85 11.73
CA TYR A 151 5.47 -12.89 10.78
C TYR A 151 4.71 -14.03 11.46
N LYS A 152 3.59 -14.43 10.91
CA LYS A 152 2.73 -15.49 11.47
C LYS A 152 2.58 -16.71 10.57
N GLY A 153 2.86 -16.60 9.28
CA GLY A 153 2.77 -17.73 8.39
C GLY A 153 2.27 -17.41 7.00
N LEU A 154 1.94 -18.46 6.27
CA LEU A 154 1.34 -18.38 4.95
C LEU A 154 -0.18 -18.48 5.03
N ILE A 155 -0.86 -17.61 4.30
CA ILE A 155 -2.30 -17.71 4.04
C ILE A 155 -2.53 -18.68 2.89
N MET A 156 -1.77 -18.50 1.80
CA MET A 156 -1.86 -19.33 0.61
C MET A 156 -0.47 -19.69 0.10
N LYS A 157 -0.35 -20.94 -0.35
CA LYS A 157 0.81 -21.45 -1.07
C LYS A 157 0.51 -21.41 -2.57
N GLU A 158 1.51 -21.71 -3.38
CA GLU A 158 1.34 -22.00 -4.79
C GLU A 158 0.17 -22.95 -5.02
N SER A 159 -0.66 -22.66 -6.03
CA SER A 159 -1.76 -23.56 -6.37
C SER A 159 -1.24 -24.89 -6.92
N PRO A 160 -2.02 -26.00 -6.79
CA PRO A 160 -1.62 -27.29 -7.34
C PRO A 160 -1.41 -27.29 -8.88
N THR A 161 -1.91 -26.28 -9.56
CA THR A 161 -1.73 -26.09 -11.02
C THR A 161 -0.47 -25.28 -11.37
N GLY A 162 0.34 -24.89 -10.39
CA GLY A 162 1.55 -24.11 -10.59
C GLY A 162 1.34 -22.61 -10.79
N CYS A 163 0.13 -22.12 -10.53
CA CYS A 163 -0.11 -20.68 -10.53
C CYS A 163 0.36 -20.05 -9.23
N TRP A 164 0.98 -18.92 -9.32
CA TRP A 164 1.37 -18.14 -8.16
C TRP A 164 0.15 -17.65 -7.37
N THR A 165 0.29 -17.56 -6.07
CA THR A 165 -0.74 -17.02 -5.19
C THR A 165 -0.23 -15.72 -4.58
N ASN A 166 -0.07 -14.72 -5.39
CA ASN A 166 0.03 -13.36 -4.93
C ASN A 166 -1.37 -12.76 -5.05
N HIS A 167 -1.90 -11.87 -4.27
CA HIS A 167 -1.41 -10.62 -4.00
C HIS A 167 -2.29 -9.61 -3.43
N HIS A 168 -2.15 -8.46 -3.85
CA HIS A 168 -2.83 -7.26 -3.39
C HIS A 168 -4.30 -7.17 -3.80
#